data_154f2caf126b4c041854a978d56c5561
#
_entry.id   154f2caf126b4c041854a978d56c5561
#
_cell.length_a   1.000
_cell.length_b   1.000
_cell.length_c   1.000
_cell.angle_alpha   90.00
_cell.angle_beta   90.00
_cell.angle_gamma   90.00
#
_symmetry.space_group_name_H-M   'P 1'
#
loop_
_entity.id
_entity.type
_entity.pdbx_description
1 polymer ?
#
loop_
_entity_poly.entity_id
_entity_poly.type
_entity_poly.pdbx_seq_one_letter_code
_entity_poly.pdbx_strand_id
1 'polypeptide(L)'
;LLVVFFILKKYQYSLRSLLPFKYIEKSITEDLLKQLYHVTSSQKTTDFRMLSGALKIPERKILKIVESMTQKGLIQISDSHVTLTETGKNYALSIIRIHRLWEKYLSEKTGFDKSLWHDLAEAKEHQLSKEETEALYEELGRPRFDPHGDPIPTALGEMISETGTSIVGIP
;
A
#
# COMPACT_ATOMS: atom_id res chain seq x y z
N LEU A 1 25.15 10.58 -6.38
CA LEU A 1 24.00 9.73 -5.94
C LEU A 1 22.65 10.48 -6.02
N LEU A 2 22.55 11.70 -5.47
CA LEU A 2 21.36 12.55 -5.52
C LEU A 2 20.87 12.84 -6.95
N VAL A 3 21.76 13.14 -7.87
CA VAL A 3 21.44 13.41 -9.28
C VAL A 3 20.82 12.18 -9.96
N VAL A 4 21.33 10.99 -9.69
CA VAL A 4 20.79 9.72 -10.21
C VAL A 4 19.40 9.47 -9.64
N PHE A 5 19.14 9.79 -8.36
CA PHE A 5 17.83 9.67 -7.74
C PHE A 5 16.81 10.65 -8.34
N PHE A 6 17.17 11.93 -8.55
CA PHE A 6 16.30 12.90 -9.21
C PHE A 6 16.00 12.51 -10.67
N ILE A 7 16.98 11.97 -11.37
CA ILE A 7 16.79 11.43 -12.72
C ILE A 7 15.85 10.23 -12.66
N LEU A 8 16.01 9.29 -11.73
CA LEU A 8 15.12 8.15 -11.56
C LEU A 8 13.71 8.58 -11.16
N LYS A 9 13.54 9.55 -10.26
CA LYS A 9 12.22 10.10 -9.90
C LYS A 9 11.53 10.78 -11.10
N LYS A 10 12.26 11.56 -11.88
CA LYS A 10 11.77 12.18 -13.12
C LYS A 10 11.47 11.13 -14.20
N TYR A 11 12.29 10.10 -14.35
CA TYR A 11 12.06 8.99 -15.27
C TYR A 11 10.96 8.04 -14.79
N GLN A 12 10.73 7.90 -13.49
CA GLN A 12 9.64 7.09 -12.95
C GLN A 12 8.26 7.64 -13.36
N TYR A 13 8.07 8.97 -13.38
CA TYR A 13 6.87 9.59 -13.95
C TYR A 13 6.78 9.40 -15.48
N SER A 14 7.91 9.42 -16.19
CA SER A 14 7.96 9.16 -17.63
C SER A 14 7.82 7.67 -17.96
N LEU A 15 8.38 6.77 -17.15
CA LEU A 15 8.28 5.32 -17.33
C LEU A 15 6.87 4.79 -17.01
N ARG A 16 6.09 5.44 -16.12
CA ARG A 16 4.67 5.08 -15.92
C ARG A 16 3.86 5.15 -17.23
N SER A 17 4.22 6.04 -18.17
CA SER A 17 3.58 6.12 -19.46
C SER A 17 3.97 4.98 -20.42
N LEU A 18 5.07 4.29 -20.15
CA LEU A 18 5.57 3.13 -20.92
C LEU A 18 5.14 1.79 -20.31
N LEU A 19 4.60 1.80 -19.08
CA LEU A 19 4.13 0.58 -18.44
C LEU A 19 2.82 0.09 -19.07
N PRO A 20 2.62 -1.23 -19.19
CA PRO A 20 1.35 -1.78 -19.67
C PRO A 20 0.18 -1.24 -18.85
N PHE A 21 -0.90 -0.86 -19.51
CA PHE A 21 -2.12 -0.32 -18.88
C PHE A 21 -2.57 -1.14 -17.66
N LYS A 22 -2.46 -2.46 -17.74
CA LYS A 22 -2.78 -3.40 -16.65
C LYS A 22 -1.93 -3.20 -15.39
N TYR A 23 -0.65 -2.83 -15.55
CA TYR A 23 0.23 -2.56 -14.41
C TYR A 23 -0.15 -1.25 -13.71
N ILE A 24 -0.48 -0.22 -14.48
CA ILE A 24 -0.93 1.07 -13.96
C ILE A 24 -2.25 0.92 -13.20
N GLU A 25 -3.19 0.13 -13.74
CA GLU A 25 -4.47 -0.15 -13.08
C GLU A 25 -4.27 -0.92 -11.77
N LYS A 26 -3.38 -1.91 -11.75
CA LYS A 26 -3.02 -2.65 -10.53
C LYS A 26 -2.48 -1.69 -9.46
N SER A 27 -1.48 -0.89 -9.77
CA SER A 27 -0.87 0.06 -8.83
C SER A 27 -1.91 1.02 -8.23
N ILE A 28 -2.76 1.63 -9.07
CA ILE A 28 -3.82 2.52 -8.58
C ILE A 28 -4.85 1.77 -7.71
N THR A 29 -5.19 0.54 -8.04
CA THR A 29 -6.08 -0.28 -7.22
C THR A 29 -5.48 -0.53 -5.84
N GLU A 30 -4.19 -0.84 -5.77
CA GLU A 30 -3.45 -1.09 -4.55
C GLU A 30 -3.32 0.19 -3.70
N ASP A 31 -3.03 1.34 -4.32
CA ASP A 31 -3.02 2.64 -3.65
C ASP A 31 -4.40 2.99 -3.06
N LEU A 32 -5.48 2.72 -3.80
CA LEU A 32 -6.85 2.92 -3.33
C LEU A 32 -7.19 2.02 -2.13
N LEU A 33 -6.77 0.76 -2.15
CA LEU A 33 -6.97 -0.16 -1.03
C LEU A 33 -6.25 0.32 0.23
N LYS A 34 -5.00 0.75 0.11
CA LYS A 34 -4.23 1.35 1.22
C LYS A 34 -4.94 2.59 1.78
N GLN A 35 -5.35 3.50 0.89
CA GLN A 35 -6.04 4.74 1.30
C GLN A 35 -7.36 4.43 2.02
N LEU A 36 -8.17 3.51 1.49
CA LEU A 36 -9.40 3.07 2.12
C LEU A 36 -9.16 2.45 3.50
N TYR A 37 -8.12 1.63 3.62
CA TYR A 37 -7.74 1.02 4.90
C TYR A 37 -7.40 2.10 5.94
N HIS A 38 -6.58 3.09 5.59
CA HIS A 38 -6.21 4.19 6.49
C HIS A 38 -7.40 5.06 6.90
N VAL A 39 -8.31 5.35 5.96
CA VAL A 39 -9.52 6.13 6.26
C VAL A 39 -10.44 5.36 7.19
N THR A 40 -10.69 4.08 6.91
CA THR A 40 -11.56 3.22 7.74
C THR A 40 -10.98 3.04 9.15
N SER A 41 -9.68 2.81 9.27
CA SER A 41 -8.99 2.70 10.57
C SER A 41 -9.09 3.98 11.41
N SER A 42 -9.29 5.13 10.75
CA SER A 42 -9.49 6.43 11.40
C SER A 42 -10.97 6.76 11.67
N GLN A 43 -11.88 5.79 11.51
CA GLN A 43 -13.34 5.95 11.66
C GLN A 43 -13.92 7.08 10.79
N LYS A 44 -13.31 7.35 9.65
CA LYS A 44 -13.78 8.34 8.67
C LYS A 44 -14.50 7.65 7.53
N THR A 45 -15.52 8.31 7.01
CA THR A 45 -16.17 7.91 5.76
C THR A 45 -15.44 8.53 4.58
N THR A 46 -15.42 7.86 3.45
CA THR A 46 -14.81 8.40 2.24
C THR A 46 -15.74 8.29 1.04
N ASP A 47 -15.69 9.31 0.20
CA ASP A 47 -16.37 9.35 -1.08
C ASP A 47 -15.36 9.38 -2.25
N PHE A 48 -15.89 9.34 -3.47
CA PHE A 48 -15.05 9.33 -4.70
C PHE A 48 -14.21 10.58 -4.88
N ARG A 49 -14.66 11.74 -4.39
CA ARG A 49 -13.92 13.02 -4.49
C ARG A 49 -12.72 13.03 -3.56
N MET A 50 -12.92 12.54 -2.35
CA MET A 50 -11.83 12.40 -1.38
C MET A 50 -10.76 11.45 -1.91
N LEU A 51 -11.15 10.30 -2.50
CA LEU A 51 -10.21 9.36 -3.13
C LEU A 51 -9.47 9.97 -4.32
N SER A 52 -10.19 10.69 -5.18
CA SER A 52 -9.64 11.41 -6.33
C SER A 52 -8.59 12.44 -5.90
N GLY A 53 -8.90 13.21 -4.86
CA GLY A 53 -8.00 14.22 -4.30
C GLY A 53 -6.75 13.61 -3.65
N ALA A 54 -6.93 12.58 -2.84
CA ALA A 54 -5.82 11.92 -2.13
C ALA A 54 -4.80 11.32 -3.10
N LEU A 55 -5.27 10.65 -4.16
CA LEU A 55 -4.41 10.00 -5.15
C LEU A 55 -4.01 10.90 -6.33
N LYS A 56 -4.54 12.12 -6.40
CA LYS A 56 -4.33 13.06 -7.52
C LYS A 56 -4.70 12.44 -8.88
N ILE A 57 -5.75 11.63 -8.91
CA ILE A 57 -6.23 10.92 -10.10
C ILE A 57 -7.61 11.48 -10.47
N PRO A 58 -7.89 11.77 -11.76
CA PRO A 58 -9.19 12.27 -12.19
C PRO A 58 -10.36 11.36 -11.76
N GLU A 59 -11.44 11.93 -11.26
CA GLU A 59 -12.61 11.22 -10.73
C GLU A 59 -13.17 10.17 -11.71
N ARG A 60 -13.23 10.51 -13.00
CA ARG A 60 -13.65 9.57 -14.05
C ARG A 60 -12.80 8.28 -14.09
N LYS A 61 -11.51 8.39 -13.79
CA LYS A 61 -10.61 7.21 -13.75
C LYS A 61 -10.83 6.42 -12.47
N ILE A 62 -11.03 7.11 -11.34
CA ILE A 62 -11.38 6.48 -10.05
C ILE A 62 -12.66 5.66 -10.18
N LEU A 63 -13.73 6.20 -10.77
CA LEU A 63 -15.00 5.50 -10.94
C LEU A 63 -14.84 4.16 -11.67
N LYS A 64 -14.06 4.11 -12.77
CA LYS A 64 -13.79 2.86 -13.49
C LYS A 64 -13.05 1.83 -12.63
N ILE A 65 -12.09 2.28 -11.84
CA ILE A 65 -11.32 1.40 -10.97
C ILE A 65 -12.19 0.88 -9.83
N VAL A 66 -12.99 1.74 -9.22
CA VAL A 66 -13.94 1.39 -8.16
C VAL A 66 -14.97 0.36 -8.67
N GLU A 67 -15.48 0.51 -9.88
CA GLU A 67 -16.35 -0.48 -10.51
C GLU A 67 -15.65 -1.84 -10.63
N SER A 68 -14.42 -1.88 -11.14
CA SER A 68 -13.61 -3.08 -11.23
C SER A 68 -13.33 -3.70 -9.85
N MET A 69 -13.05 -2.88 -8.82
CA MET A 69 -12.83 -3.34 -7.45
C MET A 69 -14.10 -3.93 -6.83
N THR A 70 -15.26 -3.35 -7.11
CA THR A 70 -16.56 -3.88 -6.65
C THR A 70 -16.85 -5.23 -7.29
N GLN A 71 -16.63 -5.37 -8.61
CA GLN A 71 -16.79 -6.65 -9.33
C GLN A 71 -15.84 -7.74 -8.80
N LYS A 72 -14.64 -7.36 -8.35
CA LYS A 72 -13.67 -8.27 -7.73
C LYS A 72 -13.96 -8.56 -6.24
N GLY A 73 -15.03 -7.98 -5.68
CA GLY A 73 -15.39 -8.16 -4.28
C GLY A 73 -14.39 -7.57 -3.29
N LEU A 74 -13.62 -6.53 -3.69
CA LEU A 74 -12.64 -5.88 -2.83
C LEU A 74 -13.26 -4.75 -2.00
N ILE A 75 -14.29 -4.12 -2.52
CA ILE A 75 -15.01 -3.01 -1.90
C ILE A 75 -16.50 -3.20 -2.04
N GLN A 76 -17.24 -2.50 -1.18
CA GLN A 76 -18.69 -2.33 -1.29
C GLN A 76 -19.04 -0.84 -1.22
N ILE A 77 -20.17 -0.48 -1.85
CA ILE A 77 -20.65 0.89 -1.92
C ILE A 77 -22.02 0.92 -1.26
N SER A 78 -22.21 1.79 -0.28
CA SER A 78 -23.50 2.06 0.36
C SER A 78 -23.65 3.56 0.55
N ASP A 79 -24.79 4.12 0.15
CA ASP A 79 -25.12 5.55 0.29
C ASP A 79 -23.96 6.51 -0.14
N SER A 80 -23.34 6.19 -1.28
CA SER A 80 -22.17 6.92 -1.83
C SER A 80 -20.86 6.78 -1.05
N HIS A 81 -20.83 5.98 0.01
CA HIS A 81 -19.65 5.67 0.77
C HIS A 81 -18.98 4.39 0.25
N VAL A 82 -17.67 4.42 0.16
CA VAL A 82 -16.87 3.27 -0.27
C VAL A 82 -16.20 2.65 0.96
N THR A 83 -16.40 1.35 1.16
CA THR A 83 -15.81 0.60 2.27
C THR A 83 -15.11 -0.66 1.75
N LEU A 84 -14.10 -1.12 2.48
CA LEU A 84 -13.43 -2.39 2.17
C LEU A 84 -14.31 -3.58 2.57
N THR A 85 -14.30 -4.61 1.74
CA THR A 85 -14.71 -5.95 2.18
C THR A 85 -13.56 -6.59 2.99
N GLU A 86 -13.80 -7.74 3.61
CA GLU A 86 -12.72 -8.48 4.28
C GLU A 86 -11.61 -8.88 3.29
N THR A 87 -11.98 -9.29 2.08
CA THR A 87 -11.00 -9.57 0.99
C THR A 87 -10.18 -8.34 0.63
N GLY A 88 -10.83 -7.17 0.50
CA GLY A 88 -10.14 -5.92 0.20
C GLY A 88 -9.23 -5.47 1.34
N LYS A 89 -9.66 -5.64 2.60
CA LYS A 89 -8.87 -5.35 3.79
C LYS A 89 -7.60 -6.22 3.84
N ASN A 90 -7.74 -7.53 3.62
CA ASN A 90 -6.60 -8.44 3.61
C ASN A 90 -5.62 -8.11 2.48
N TYR A 91 -6.13 -7.70 1.32
CA TYR A 91 -5.27 -7.25 0.23
C TYR A 91 -4.55 -5.94 0.59
N ALA A 92 -5.23 -4.94 1.15
CA ALA A 92 -4.60 -3.70 1.62
C ALA A 92 -3.49 -3.98 2.64
N LEU A 93 -3.74 -4.87 3.61
CA LEU A 93 -2.75 -5.26 4.61
C LEU A 93 -1.54 -5.99 4.00
N SER A 94 -1.72 -6.77 2.94
CA SER A 94 -0.60 -7.39 2.23
C SER A 94 0.32 -6.36 1.58
N ILE A 95 -0.24 -5.29 1.01
CA ILE A 95 0.55 -4.20 0.41
C ILE A 95 1.26 -3.38 1.49
N ILE A 96 0.56 -3.06 2.58
CA ILE A 96 1.15 -2.38 3.75
C ILE A 96 2.31 -3.21 4.34
N ARG A 97 2.17 -4.55 4.37
CA ARG A 97 3.24 -5.46 4.78
C ARG A 97 4.48 -5.30 3.91
N ILE A 98 4.32 -5.32 2.58
CA ILE A 98 5.43 -5.14 1.63
C ILE A 98 6.10 -3.79 1.85
N HIS A 99 5.32 -2.71 1.95
CA HIS A 99 5.82 -1.36 2.16
C HIS A 99 6.70 -1.29 3.42
N ARG A 100 6.19 -1.74 4.56
CA ARG A 100 6.89 -1.68 5.85
C ARG A 100 8.13 -2.56 5.90
N LEU A 101 8.07 -3.74 5.28
CA LEU A 101 9.25 -4.60 5.14
C LEU A 101 10.32 -3.96 4.26
N TRP A 102 9.90 -3.26 3.20
CA TRP A 102 10.86 -2.58 2.33
C TRP A 102 11.49 -1.37 3.01
N GLU A 103 10.75 -0.56 3.76
CA GLU A 103 11.32 0.50 4.60
C GLU A 103 12.31 -0.08 5.63
N LYS A 104 11.98 -1.20 6.26
CA LYS A 104 12.88 -1.91 7.18
C LYS A 104 14.17 -2.33 6.50
N TYR A 105 14.08 -2.92 5.30
CA TYR A 105 15.24 -3.29 4.49
C TYR A 105 16.11 -2.07 4.15
N LEU A 106 15.50 -0.99 3.70
CA LEU A 106 16.20 0.24 3.35
C LEU A 106 16.96 0.81 4.55
N SER A 107 16.35 0.78 5.74
CA SER A 107 16.95 1.31 6.96
C SER A 107 18.12 0.47 7.48
N GLU A 108 18.10 -0.85 7.32
CA GLU A 108 19.08 -1.76 7.91
C GLU A 108 20.15 -2.25 6.93
N LYS A 109 19.81 -2.38 5.66
CA LYS A 109 20.64 -3.04 4.66
C LYS A 109 21.20 -2.10 3.60
N THR A 110 20.79 -0.83 3.61
CA THR A 110 21.24 0.14 2.61
C THR A 110 21.81 1.39 3.27
N GLY A 111 22.51 2.21 2.51
CA GLY A 111 22.99 3.51 2.97
C GLY A 111 22.08 4.68 2.58
N PHE A 112 20.81 4.42 2.23
CA PHE A 112 19.89 5.48 1.85
C PHE A 112 19.49 6.34 3.06
N ASP A 113 19.37 7.65 2.83
CA ASP A 113 18.87 8.60 3.83
C ASP A 113 17.42 8.27 4.19
N LYS A 114 17.06 8.49 5.46
CA LYS A 114 15.71 8.24 5.98
C LYS A 114 14.61 8.92 5.17
N SER A 115 14.88 10.12 4.64
CA SER A 115 13.92 10.89 3.82
C SER A 115 13.53 10.20 2.51
N LEU A 116 14.29 9.18 2.09
CA LEU A 116 14.07 8.45 0.83
C LEU A 116 13.34 7.11 1.02
N TRP A 117 13.26 6.59 2.25
CA TRP A 117 12.76 5.23 2.48
C TRP A 117 11.32 5.08 2.01
N HIS A 118 10.45 6.02 2.37
CA HIS A 118 9.04 5.98 2.00
C HIS A 118 8.83 5.98 0.48
N ASP A 119 9.43 6.93 -0.23
CA ASP A 119 9.31 7.03 -1.70
C ASP A 119 9.84 5.76 -2.41
N LEU A 120 10.91 5.14 -1.88
CA LEU A 120 11.49 3.92 -2.44
C LEU A 120 10.63 2.70 -2.13
N ALA A 121 10.04 2.64 -0.93
CA ALA A 121 9.12 1.57 -0.55
C ALA A 121 7.84 1.62 -1.39
N GLU A 122 7.22 2.80 -1.58
CA GLU A 122 6.07 2.98 -2.48
C GLU A 122 6.36 2.54 -3.91
N ALA A 123 7.55 2.87 -4.43
CA ALA A 123 7.93 2.44 -5.77
C ALA A 123 8.07 0.92 -5.91
N LYS A 124 8.36 0.22 -4.81
CA LYS A 124 8.65 -1.22 -4.80
C LYS A 124 7.47 -2.09 -4.42
N GLU A 125 6.53 -1.61 -3.61
CA GLU A 125 5.43 -2.41 -3.03
C GLU A 125 4.52 -3.07 -4.06
N HIS A 126 4.38 -2.47 -5.25
CA HIS A 126 3.56 -3.02 -6.35
C HIS A 126 4.26 -4.12 -7.17
N GLN A 127 5.53 -4.38 -6.90
CA GLN A 127 6.39 -5.25 -7.73
C GLN A 127 6.65 -6.61 -7.10
N LEU A 128 6.63 -6.70 -5.75
CA LEU A 128 6.96 -7.94 -5.06
C LEU A 128 5.80 -8.95 -5.15
N SER A 129 6.15 -10.20 -5.40
CA SER A 129 5.25 -11.34 -5.23
C SER A 129 5.12 -11.69 -3.73
N LYS A 130 4.17 -12.58 -3.43
CA LYS A 130 3.99 -13.10 -2.07
C LYS A 130 5.24 -13.84 -1.59
N GLU A 131 5.83 -14.65 -2.46
CA GLU A 131 7.03 -15.45 -2.19
C GLU A 131 8.24 -14.56 -1.93
N GLU A 132 8.45 -13.50 -2.73
CA GLU A 132 9.51 -12.53 -2.53
C GLU A 132 9.30 -11.73 -1.23
N THR A 133 8.07 -11.43 -0.86
CA THR A 133 7.73 -10.75 0.39
C THR A 133 8.07 -11.61 1.60
N GLU A 134 7.76 -12.90 1.56
CA GLU A 134 8.12 -13.81 2.67
C GLU A 134 9.62 -14.06 2.73
N ALA A 135 10.32 -14.14 1.60
CA ALA A 135 11.79 -14.22 1.57
C ALA A 135 12.43 -12.97 2.22
N LEU A 136 11.92 -11.79 1.90
CA LEU A 136 12.36 -10.54 2.53
C LEU A 136 12.09 -10.51 4.02
N TYR A 137 10.94 -11.00 4.47
CA TYR A 137 10.58 -11.09 5.88
C TYR A 137 11.55 -12.00 6.66
N GLU A 138 11.88 -13.17 6.09
CA GLU A 138 12.88 -14.08 6.67
C GLU A 138 14.28 -13.46 6.70
N GLU A 139 14.73 -12.83 5.61
CA GLU A 139 16.03 -12.16 5.52
C GLU A 139 16.22 -11.07 6.57
N LEU A 140 15.15 -10.36 6.91
CA LEU A 140 15.12 -9.31 7.92
C LEU A 140 15.00 -9.87 9.36
N GLY A 141 14.97 -11.19 9.55
CA GLY A 141 14.85 -11.80 10.86
C GLY A 141 13.45 -11.71 11.47
N ARG A 142 12.41 -11.69 10.62
CA ARG A 142 11.00 -11.67 11.00
C ARG A 142 10.61 -10.46 11.85
N PRO A 143 10.84 -9.24 11.35
CA PRO A 143 10.58 -8.03 12.13
C PRO A 143 9.08 -7.86 12.43
N ARG A 144 8.80 -7.36 13.63
CA ARG A 144 7.43 -7.05 14.05
C ARG A 144 7.04 -5.61 13.73
N PHE A 145 8.01 -4.71 13.64
CA PHE A 145 7.83 -3.28 13.44
C PHE A 145 8.75 -2.75 12.34
N ASP A 146 8.26 -1.76 11.63
CA ASP A 146 9.04 -1.00 10.67
C ASP A 146 10.00 -0.01 11.37
N PRO A 147 10.81 0.80 10.64
CA PRO A 147 11.72 1.77 11.25
C PRO A 147 11.04 2.93 11.97
N HIS A 148 9.74 3.11 11.79
CA HIS A 148 8.93 4.15 12.42
C HIS A 148 8.22 3.66 13.69
N GLY A 149 8.27 2.35 13.95
CA GLY A 149 7.60 1.69 15.06
C GLY A 149 6.18 1.20 14.72
N ASP A 150 5.79 1.27 13.45
CA ASP A 150 4.50 0.77 13.01
C ASP A 150 4.50 -0.76 12.88
N PRO A 151 3.46 -1.47 13.35
CA PRO A 151 3.41 -2.93 13.33
C PRO A 151 3.30 -3.46 11.91
N ILE A 152 4.19 -4.39 11.52
CA ILE A 152 4.16 -5.05 10.22
C ILE A 152 3.03 -6.10 10.21
N PRO A 153 2.05 -6.03 9.30
CA PRO A 153 0.98 -7.03 9.19
C PRO A 153 1.55 -8.44 9.00
N THR A 154 0.89 -9.45 9.54
CA THR A 154 1.24 -10.86 9.27
C THR A 154 0.91 -11.26 7.82
N ALA A 155 1.41 -12.41 7.38
CA ALA A 155 1.05 -12.97 6.07
C ALA A 155 -0.45 -13.31 5.94
N LEU A 156 -1.16 -13.43 7.06
CA LEU A 156 -2.60 -13.68 7.11
C LEU A 156 -3.43 -12.38 7.16
N GLY A 157 -2.79 -11.21 7.12
CA GLY A 157 -3.47 -9.92 7.18
C GLY A 157 -3.90 -9.52 8.61
N GLU A 158 -3.17 -9.96 9.62
CA GLU A 158 -3.43 -9.58 11.00
C GLU A 158 -2.47 -8.48 11.44
N MET A 159 -2.97 -7.50 12.19
CA MET A 159 -2.15 -6.52 12.90
C MET A 159 -1.90 -7.02 14.31
N ILE A 160 -0.64 -7.15 14.70
CA ILE A 160 -0.26 -7.59 16.05
C ILE A 160 0.18 -6.37 16.87
N SER A 161 -0.49 -6.13 18.01
CA SER A 161 -0.10 -5.07 18.95
C SER A 161 1.24 -5.36 19.61
N GLU A 162 1.83 -4.35 20.27
CA GLU A 162 3.04 -4.53 21.08
C GLU A 162 2.88 -5.61 22.16
N THR A 163 1.66 -5.80 22.67
CA THR A 163 1.33 -6.84 23.68
C THR A 163 1.17 -8.24 23.09
N GLY A 164 1.35 -8.40 21.77
CA GLY A 164 1.21 -9.70 21.09
C GLY A 164 -0.23 -10.14 20.82
N THR A 165 -1.21 -9.30 21.14
CA THR A 165 -2.63 -9.56 20.88
C THR A 165 -2.97 -9.13 19.45
N SER A 166 -3.67 -9.97 18.69
CA SER A 166 -4.19 -9.58 17.37
C SER A 166 -5.15 -8.42 17.51
N ILE A 167 -4.91 -7.32 16.80
CA ILE A 167 -5.82 -6.17 16.71
C ILE A 167 -6.84 -6.48 15.62
N VAL A 168 -7.61 -7.56 15.81
CA VAL A 168 -8.78 -7.85 15.00
C VAL A 168 -9.96 -7.16 15.66
N GLY A 169 -10.46 -6.11 15.02
CA GLY A 169 -11.70 -5.46 15.41
C GLY A 169 -11.56 -4.58 16.63
N ILE A 170 -11.14 -3.34 16.43
CA ILE A 170 -11.64 -2.25 17.26
C ILE A 170 -12.97 -1.85 16.61
N PRO A 171 -14.07 -1.89 17.39
CA PRO A 171 -15.41 -1.57 16.89
C PRO A 171 -15.51 -0.15 16.37
#